data_b799c844120c90f7b387dc0bbb1a4229
#
_entry.id   b799c844120c90f7b387dc0bbb1a4229
#
_cell.length_a   1.000
_cell.length_b   1.000
_cell.length_c   1.000
_cell.angle_alpha   90.00
_cell.angle_beta   90.00
_cell.angle_gamma   90.00
#
_symmetry.space_group_name_H-M   'P 1'
#
loop_
_entity.id
_entity.type
_entity.pdbx_description
1 polymer ?
#
loop_
_entity_poly.entity_id
_entity_poly.type
_entity_poly.pdbx_seq_one_letter_code
_entity_poly.pdbx_strand_id
1 'polypeptide(L)'
;MESEEDILKGALLLEKRGKALYEASARGAESEAVREIFLTLAQEEGRHIEVLSQAFADLMRTGQVTMAPPAQGPTEIATRVLTRAIETEISAASYEAAALYAAMALEERAVAFYADAEGKSSGEAKELYGWLAQWERSHLDLLTSLDQELRQRVWNDQRFWPF
;
A
#
# COMPACT_ATOMS: atom_id res chain seq x y z
N MET A 1 7.92 7.92 -25.61
CA MET A 1 6.79 7.26 -24.91
C MET A 1 7.39 6.10 -24.11
N GLU A 2 7.09 6.00 -22.87
CA GLU A 2 7.51 4.88 -22.02
C GLU A 2 6.85 3.59 -22.53
N SER A 3 7.60 2.50 -22.63
CA SER A 3 7.05 1.23 -23.11
C SER A 3 6.29 0.49 -22.01
N GLU A 4 5.37 -0.42 -22.36
CA GLU A 4 4.70 -1.29 -21.37
C GLU A 4 5.73 -2.10 -20.55
N GLU A 5 6.85 -2.46 -21.17
CA GLU A 5 7.95 -3.14 -20.47
C GLU A 5 8.57 -2.24 -19.39
N ASP A 6 8.79 -0.95 -19.68
CA ASP A 6 9.35 0.00 -18.72
C ASP A 6 8.37 0.26 -17.57
N ILE A 7 7.07 0.39 -17.88
CA ILE A 7 6.02 0.57 -16.87
C ILE A 7 5.97 -0.65 -15.94
N LEU A 8 5.94 -1.87 -16.46
CA LEU A 8 5.90 -3.09 -15.64
C LEU A 8 7.15 -3.27 -14.78
N LYS A 9 8.33 -2.90 -15.30
CA LYS A 9 9.59 -2.91 -14.52
C LYS A 9 9.52 -1.87 -13.38
N GLY A 10 9.01 -0.68 -13.67
CA GLY A 10 8.78 0.36 -12.67
C GLY A 10 7.81 -0.10 -11.59
N ALA A 11 6.69 -0.69 -11.98
CA ALA A 11 5.70 -1.28 -11.09
C ALA A 11 6.32 -2.34 -10.18
N LEU A 12 6.98 -3.35 -10.74
CA LEU A 12 7.64 -4.41 -9.95
C LEU A 12 8.65 -3.87 -8.94
N LEU A 13 9.38 -2.82 -9.31
CA LEU A 13 10.33 -2.18 -8.38
C LEU A 13 9.60 -1.45 -7.25
N LEU A 14 8.48 -0.80 -7.56
CA LEU A 14 7.64 -0.08 -6.61
C LEU A 14 7.08 -1.04 -5.56
N GLU A 15 6.43 -2.13 -6.00
CA GLU A 15 5.86 -3.16 -5.11
C GLU A 15 6.92 -3.83 -4.23
N LYS A 16 8.09 -4.16 -4.79
CA LYS A 16 9.19 -4.73 -3.99
C LYS A 16 9.68 -3.78 -2.90
N ARG A 17 9.67 -2.47 -3.17
CA ARG A 17 10.01 -1.45 -2.16
C ARG A 17 8.93 -1.34 -1.10
N GLY A 18 7.65 -1.39 -1.49
CA GLY A 18 6.51 -1.42 -0.58
C GLY A 18 6.59 -2.60 0.36
N LYS A 19 6.72 -3.80 -0.20
CA LYS A 19 6.88 -5.02 0.59
C LYS A 19 8.04 -4.94 1.58
N ALA A 20 9.21 -4.49 1.13
CA ALA A 20 10.39 -4.35 1.99
C ALA A 20 10.17 -3.33 3.12
N LEU A 21 9.50 -2.21 2.84
CA LEU A 21 9.13 -1.21 3.83
C LEU A 21 8.20 -1.81 4.88
N TYR A 22 7.13 -2.49 4.46
CA TYR A 22 6.16 -3.10 5.38
C TYR A 22 6.77 -4.21 6.22
N GLU A 23 7.60 -5.08 5.64
CA GLU A 23 8.34 -6.09 6.41
C GLU A 23 9.30 -5.47 7.43
N ALA A 24 9.99 -4.39 7.08
CA ALA A 24 10.86 -3.67 8.00
C ALA A 24 10.05 -2.98 9.12
N SER A 25 8.93 -2.36 8.78
CA SER A 25 8.02 -1.72 9.73
C SER A 25 7.44 -2.72 10.71
N ALA A 26 7.04 -3.90 10.23
CA ALA A 26 6.57 -4.98 11.09
C ALA A 26 7.64 -5.48 12.09
N ARG A 27 8.90 -5.60 11.63
CA ARG A 27 10.00 -6.00 12.52
C ARG A 27 10.32 -4.97 13.59
N GLY A 28 10.14 -3.70 13.30
CA GLY A 28 10.40 -2.60 14.25
C GLY A 28 9.21 -2.27 15.16
N ALA A 29 8.02 -2.76 14.86
CA ALA A 29 6.82 -2.46 15.64
C ALA A 29 6.85 -3.16 17.01
N GLU A 30 6.62 -2.39 18.07
CA GLU A 30 6.47 -2.88 19.44
C GLU A 30 5.08 -3.48 19.68
N SER A 31 4.04 -2.84 19.10
CA SER A 31 2.67 -3.31 19.17
C SER A 31 2.44 -4.51 18.22
N GLU A 32 1.89 -5.59 18.76
CA GLU A 32 1.51 -6.77 17.98
C GLU A 32 0.46 -6.43 16.93
N ALA A 33 -0.53 -5.62 17.29
CA ALA A 33 -1.60 -5.23 16.39
C ALA A 33 -1.05 -4.40 15.20
N VAL A 34 -0.13 -3.48 15.45
CA VAL A 34 0.53 -2.68 14.40
C VAL A 34 1.42 -3.58 13.53
N ARG A 35 2.11 -4.54 14.13
CA ARG A 35 2.91 -5.54 13.41
C ARG A 35 2.05 -6.34 12.44
N GLU A 36 0.88 -6.81 12.85
CA GLU A 36 -0.05 -7.56 12.01
C GLU A 36 -0.55 -6.75 10.81
N ILE A 37 -0.80 -5.43 10.99
CA ILE A 37 -1.16 -4.55 9.87
C ILE A 37 -0.05 -4.53 8.83
N PHE A 38 1.18 -4.23 9.23
CA PHE A 38 2.29 -4.15 8.30
C PHE A 38 2.60 -5.51 7.63
N LEU A 39 2.46 -6.62 8.35
CA LEU A 39 2.60 -7.96 7.75
C LEU A 39 1.51 -8.24 6.71
N THR A 40 0.29 -7.81 6.97
CA THR A 40 -0.81 -7.98 6.03
C THR A 40 -0.58 -7.15 4.77
N LEU A 41 -0.18 -5.88 4.91
CA LEU A 41 0.18 -5.04 3.77
C LEU A 41 1.34 -5.66 2.98
N ALA A 42 2.39 -6.15 3.65
CA ALA A 42 3.50 -6.85 2.98
C ALA A 42 3.05 -8.09 2.18
N GLN A 43 2.06 -8.82 2.66
CA GLN A 43 1.47 -9.96 1.93
C GLN A 43 0.69 -9.49 0.70
N GLU A 44 -0.01 -8.37 0.78
CA GLU A 44 -0.74 -7.80 -0.36
C GLU A 44 0.20 -7.30 -1.44
N GLU A 45 1.30 -6.61 -1.08
CA GLU A 45 2.36 -6.28 -2.02
C GLU A 45 2.96 -7.53 -2.70
N GLY A 46 3.07 -8.64 -1.95
CA GLY A 46 3.49 -9.93 -2.51
C GLY A 46 2.56 -10.40 -3.63
N ARG A 47 1.24 -10.23 -3.47
CA ARG A 47 0.24 -10.58 -4.50
C ARG A 47 0.33 -9.67 -5.72
N HIS A 48 0.54 -8.36 -5.52
CA HIS A 48 0.78 -7.42 -6.61
C HIS A 48 2.01 -7.83 -7.43
N ILE A 49 3.10 -8.19 -6.77
CA ILE A 49 4.33 -8.69 -7.42
C ILE A 49 4.04 -9.94 -8.25
N GLU A 50 3.23 -10.88 -7.76
CA GLU A 50 2.85 -12.10 -8.50
C GLU A 50 2.07 -11.75 -9.76
N VAL A 51 1.05 -10.90 -9.65
CA VAL A 51 0.22 -10.45 -10.78
C VAL A 51 1.06 -9.73 -11.83
N LEU A 52 1.89 -8.77 -11.39
CA LEU A 52 2.79 -8.02 -12.28
C LEU A 52 3.85 -8.90 -12.94
N SER A 53 4.38 -9.88 -12.21
CA SER A 53 5.36 -10.83 -12.77
C SER A 53 4.74 -11.69 -13.84
N GLN A 54 3.49 -12.13 -13.67
CA GLN A 54 2.76 -12.86 -14.69
C GLN A 54 2.49 -11.97 -15.91
N ALA A 55 2.00 -10.77 -15.72
CA ALA A 55 1.75 -9.81 -16.79
C ALA A 55 3.04 -9.50 -17.59
N PHE A 56 4.17 -9.35 -16.90
CA PHE A 56 5.48 -9.17 -17.54
C PHE A 56 5.90 -10.39 -18.36
N ALA A 57 5.74 -11.61 -17.83
CA ALA A 57 6.04 -12.84 -18.55
C ALA A 57 5.17 -12.99 -19.80
N ASP A 58 3.89 -12.64 -19.72
CA ASP A 58 2.99 -12.68 -20.85
C ASP A 58 3.33 -11.64 -21.92
N LEU A 59 3.69 -10.40 -21.50
CA LEU A 59 4.20 -9.38 -22.42
C LEU A 59 5.43 -9.88 -23.20
N MET A 60 6.39 -10.48 -22.50
CA MET A 60 7.61 -10.99 -23.13
C MET A 60 7.35 -12.18 -24.07
N ARG A 61 6.34 -12.98 -23.78
CA ARG A 61 5.98 -14.17 -24.58
C ARG A 61 5.10 -13.85 -25.78
N THR A 62 4.14 -12.94 -25.62
CA THR A 62 3.06 -12.70 -26.59
C THR A 62 3.09 -11.30 -27.21
N GLY A 63 3.86 -10.37 -26.62
CA GLY A 63 3.83 -8.96 -26.97
C GLY A 63 2.64 -8.20 -26.39
N GLN A 64 1.85 -8.83 -25.51
CA GLN A 64 0.65 -8.22 -24.91
C GLN A 64 0.64 -8.46 -23.40
N VAL A 65 0.21 -7.45 -22.66
CA VAL A 65 -0.11 -7.58 -21.24
C VAL A 65 -1.43 -8.30 -21.11
N THR A 66 -1.47 -9.34 -20.27
CA THR A 66 -2.72 -10.02 -19.91
C THR A 66 -3.05 -9.75 -18.45
N MET A 67 -4.31 -9.55 -18.18
CA MET A 67 -4.82 -9.42 -16.82
C MET A 67 -5.43 -10.75 -16.39
N ALA A 68 -4.72 -11.47 -15.51
CA ALA A 68 -5.36 -12.53 -14.74
C ALA A 68 -5.82 -11.90 -13.41
N PRO A 69 -7.11 -11.57 -13.24
CA PRO A 69 -7.58 -10.98 -12.00
C PRO A 69 -7.30 -11.98 -10.87
N PRO A 70 -6.69 -11.52 -9.76
CA PRO A 70 -6.54 -12.40 -8.61
C PRO A 70 -7.92 -12.81 -8.12
N ALA A 71 -8.03 -14.04 -7.61
CA ALA A 71 -9.27 -14.60 -7.09
C ALA A 71 -9.84 -13.84 -5.88
N GLN A 72 -9.09 -12.89 -5.32
CA GLN A 72 -9.47 -12.10 -4.15
C GLN A 72 -9.16 -10.62 -4.44
N GLY A 73 -10.16 -9.76 -4.21
CA GLY A 73 -9.98 -8.30 -4.17
C GLY A 73 -9.21 -7.84 -2.93
N PRO A 74 -9.09 -6.50 -2.72
CA PRO A 74 -8.49 -5.96 -1.52
C PRO A 74 -9.06 -6.65 -0.29
N THR A 75 -8.20 -7.19 0.55
CA THR A 75 -8.66 -7.81 1.80
C THR A 75 -9.36 -6.71 2.59
N GLU A 76 -10.52 -6.99 3.19
CA GLU A 76 -11.19 -6.06 4.11
C GLU A 76 -10.36 -5.88 5.39
N ILE A 77 -9.12 -5.44 5.22
CA ILE A 77 -8.20 -5.12 6.33
C ILE A 77 -8.81 -4.03 7.19
N ALA A 78 -9.43 -3.03 6.54
CA ALA A 78 -10.05 -1.90 7.20
C ALA A 78 -11.12 -2.30 8.23
N THR A 79 -11.81 -3.43 8.01
CA THR A 79 -12.90 -3.84 8.89
C THR A 79 -12.46 -4.72 10.06
N ARG A 80 -11.34 -5.44 9.93
CA ARG A 80 -10.87 -6.40 10.93
C ARG A 80 -9.82 -5.86 11.90
N VAL A 81 -9.05 -4.87 11.49
CA VAL A 81 -7.84 -4.44 12.21
C VAL A 81 -8.01 -3.10 12.92
N LEU A 82 -8.98 -2.29 12.52
CA LEU A 82 -9.39 -1.07 13.23
C LEU A 82 -10.18 -1.41 14.51
N THR A 83 -9.62 -2.26 15.36
CA THR A 83 -10.12 -2.40 16.71
C THR A 83 -9.50 -1.30 17.58
N ARG A 84 -10.29 -0.83 18.57
CA ARG A 84 -9.86 0.15 19.60
C ARG A 84 -8.47 -0.13 20.22
N ALA A 85 -7.98 -1.37 20.12
CA ALA A 85 -6.68 -1.76 20.62
C ALA A 85 -5.52 -1.07 19.86
N ILE A 86 -5.61 -0.97 18.53
CA ILE A 86 -4.59 -0.32 17.69
C ILE A 86 -4.54 1.18 17.97
N GLU A 87 -5.72 1.77 18.13
CA GLU A 87 -5.87 3.19 18.43
C GLU A 87 -5.14 3.60 19.72
N THR A 88 -4.98 2.71 20.68
CA THR A 88 -4.36 3.02 21.97
C THR A 88 -2.86 2.73 22.05
N GLU A 89 -2.29 2.02 21.10
CA GLU A 89 -0.93 1.50 21.20
C GLU A 89 0.13 2.33 20.46
N ILE A 90 -0.25 3.13 19.44
CA ILE A 90 0.71 3.97 18.71
C ILE A 90 0.93 5.28 19.45
N SER A 91 2.16 5.54 19.88
CA SER A 91 2.59 6.86 20.37
C SER A 91 3.00 7.75 19.20
N ALA A 92 2.65 9.05 19.25
CA ALA A 92 2.99 10.01 18.20
C ALA A 92 4.49 10.21 17.94
N ALA A 93 5.32 9.88 18.91
CA ALA A 93 6.78 9.95 18.81
C ALA A 93 7.42 8.56 18.63
N SER A 94 6.63 7.54 18.30
CA SER A 94 7.10 6.18 18.17
C SER A 94 7.67 5.88 16.78
N TYR A 95 8.36 4.74 16.70
CA TYR A 95 8.79 4.18 15.43
C TYR A 95 7.60 3.90 14.50
N GLU A 96 6.50 3.41 15.06
CA GLU A 96 5.27 3.09 14.32
C GLU A 96 4.67 4.33 13.64
N ALA A 97 4.68 5.49 14.31
CA ALA A 97 4.19 6.73 13.72
C ALA A 97 5.06 7.17 12.53
N ALA A 98 6.39 7.02 12.65
CA ALA A 98 7.31 7.30 11.54
C ALA A 98 7.13 6.31 10.39
N ALA A 99 6.95 5.03 10.69
CA ALA A 99 6.69 3.98 9.69
C ALA A 99 5.36 4.22 8.97
N LEU A 100 4.31 4.60 9.68
CA LEU A 100 3.01 4.95 9.13
C LEU A 100 3.12 6.11 8.13
N TYR A 101 3.84 7.16 8.50
CA TYR A 101 4.06 8.31 7.63
C TYR A 101 4.84 7.94 6.35
N ALA A 102 5.89 7.12 6.48
CA ALA A 102 6.65 6.64 5.34
C ALA A 102 5.81 5.74 4.42
N ALA A 103 4.96 4.90 4.98
CA ALA A 103 4.03 4.06 4.26
C ALA A 103 3.02 4.89 3.45
N MET A 104 2.38 5.90 4.06
CA MET A 104 1.46 6.79 3.35
C MET A 104 2.12 7.47 2.15
N ALA A 105 3.34 7.98 2.31
CA ALA A 105 4.08 8.61 1.21
C ALA A 105 4.43 7.63 0.08
N LEU A 106 4.58 6.36 0.38
CA LEU A 106 4.82 5.31 -0.61
C LEU A 106 3.53 4.99 -1.36
N GLU A 107 2.41 4.81 -0.66
CA GLU A 107 1.11 4.54 -1.26
C GLU A 107 0.61 5.70 -2.15
N GLU A 108 0.82 6.94 -1.73
CA GLU A 108 0.52 8.11 -2.57
C GLU A 108 1.25 8.04 -3.92
N ARG A 109 2.52 7.62 -3.91
CA ARG A 109 3.30 7.43 -5.13
C ARG A 109 2.79 6.25 -5.96
N ALA A 110 2.39 5.15 -5.32
CA ALA A 110 1.85 3.98 -5.99
C ALA A 110 0.54 4.31 -6.70
N VAL A 111 -0.39 4.97 -6.01
CA VAL A 111 -1.65 5.44 -6.61
C VAL A 111 -1.39 6.36 -7.81
N ALA A 112 -0.46 7.33 -7.67
CA ALA A 112 -0.14 8.25 -8.75
C ALA A 112 0.53 7.54 -9.94
N PHE A 113 1.44 6.60 -9.67
CA PHE A 113 2.12 5.81 -10.69
C PHE A 113 1.13 4.97 -11.50
N TYR A 114 0.25 4.23 -10.83
CA TYR A 114 -0.72 3.38 -11.51
C TYR A 114 -1.82 4.17 -12.24
N ALA A 115 -2.24 5.32 -11.71
CA ALA A 115 -3.17 6.21 -12.41
C ALA A 115 -2.56 6.80 -13.69
N ASP A 116 -1.27 7.16 -13.67
CA ASP A 116 -0.55 7.61 -14.87
C ASP A 116 -0.37 6.47 -15.87
N ALA A 117 0.00 5.27 -15.41
CA ALA A 117 0.13 4.08 -16.25
C ALA A 117 -1.21 3.69 -16.91
N GLU A 118 -2.31 3.71 -16.15
CA GLU A 118 -3.66 3.49 -16.66
C GLU A 118 -4.00 4.47 -17.79
N GLY A 119 -3.68 5.76 -17.58
CA GLY A 119 -3.93 6.82 -18.58
C GLY A 119 -3.12 6.68 -19.87
N LYS A 120 -1.96 6.01 -19.82
CA LYS A 120 -1.06 5.81 -20.95
C LYS A 120 -1.30 4.49 -21.69
N SER A 121 -1.97 3.53 -21.07
CA SER A 121 -2.17 2.18 -21.56
C SER A 121 -3.56 1.97 -22.15
N SER A 122 -3.77 0.84 -22.81
CA SER A 122 -5.05 0.41 -23.40
C SER A 122 -5.29 -1.09 -23.19
N GLY A 123 -6.53 -1.55 -23.42
CA GLY A 123 -6.90 -2.96 -23.27
C GLY A 123 -6.63 -3.50 -21.86
N GLU A 124 -6.17 -4.72 -21.76
CA GLU A 124 -5.93 -5.39 -20.48
C GLU A 124 -4.86 -4.72 -19.61
N ALA A 125 -3.85 -4.07 -20.22
CA ALA A 125 -2.87 -3.28 -19.48
C ALA A 125 -3.52 -2.12 -18.71
N LYS A 126 -4.44 -1.40 -19.36
CA LYS A 126 -5.22 -0.35 -18.71
C LYS A 126 -6.04 -0.88 -17.54
N GLU A 127 -6.71 -2.02 -17.73
CA GLU A 127 -7.50 -2.65 -16.68
C GLU A 127 -6.64 -3.09 -15.49
N LEU A 128 -5.46 -3.65 -15.77
CA LEU A 128 -4.48 -4.05 -14.74
C LEU A 128 -4.05 -2.86 -13.88
N TYR A 129 -3.62 -1.76 -14.51
CA TYR A 129 -3.15 -0.60 -13.77
C TYR A 129 -4.28 0.13 -13.03
N GLY A 130 -5.48 0.20 -13.62
CA GLY A 130 -6.65 0.74 -12.94
C GLY A 130 -7.04 -0.07 -11.70
N TRP A 131 -6.95 -1.40 -11.77
CA TRP A 131 -7.17 -2.29 -10.64
C TRP A 131 -6.12 -2.10 -9.54
N LEU A 132 -4.82 -2.03 -9.90
CA LEU A 132 -3.75 -1.73 -8.95
C LEU A 132 -3.94 -0.35 -8.29
N ALA A 133 -4.25 0.69 -9.07
CA ALA A 133 -4.51 2.03 -8.53
C ALA A 133 -5.64 2.04 -7.47
N GLN A 134 -6.69 1.25 -7.67
CA GLN A 134 -7.78 1.13 -6.70
C GLN A 134 -7.33 0.37 -5.44
N TRP A 135 -6.51 -0.66 -5.61
CA TRP A 135 -6.01 -1.44 -4.48
C TRP A 135 -5.08 -0.58 -3.61
N GLU A 136 -4.09 0.10 -4.21
CA GLU A 136 -3.19 1.01 -3.48
C GLU A 136 -3.94 2.16 -2.79
N ARG A 137 -5.04 2.62 -3.38
CA ARG A 137 -5.91 3.60 -2.73
C ARG A 137 -6.54 3.06 -1.45
N SER A 138 -6.90 1.78 -1.42
CA SER A 138 -7.43 1.15 -0.20
C SER A 138 -6.37 1.04 0.91
N HIS A 139 -5.12 0.78 0.56
CA HIS A 139 -4.00 0.84 1.50
C HIS A 139 -3.80 2.26 2.06
N LEU A 140 -3.78 3.26 1.17
CA LEU A 140 -3.64 4.66 1.56
C LEU A 140 -4.78 5.12 2.48
N ASP A 141 -6.02 4.74 2.18
CA ASP A 141 -7.20 5.08 2.99
C ASP A 141 -7.09 4.46 4.40
N LEU A 142 -6.65 3.21 4.51
CA LEU A 142 -6.39 2.56 5.79
C LEU A 142 -5.32 3.31 6.60
N LEU A 143 -4.17 3.56 6.00
CA LEU A 143 -3.05 4.25 6.65
C LEU A 143 -3.41 5.68 7.07
N THR A 144 -4.16 6.38 6.21
CA THR A 144 -4.66 7.73 6.50
C THR A 144 -5.62 7.74 7.68
N SER A 145 -6.51 6.75 7.78
CA SER A 145 -7.41 6.61 8.92
C SER A 145 -6.64 6.41 10.23
N LEU A 146 -5.62 5.56 10.22
CA LEU A 146 -4.74 5.35 11.38
C LEU A 146 -3.99 6.63 11.78
N ASP A 147 -3.48 7.38 10.81
CA ASP A 147 -2.80 8.66 11.08
C ASP A 147 -3.75 9.72 11.65
N GLN A 148 -4.98 9.80 11.14
CA GLN A 148 -6.00 10.72 11.66
C GLN A 148 -6.35 10.42 13.12
N GLU A 149 -6.53 9.16 13.47
CA GLU A 149 -6.80 8.74 14.85
C GLU A 149 -5.62 9.04 15.78
N LEU A 150 -4.39 8.81 15.30
CA LEU A 150 -3.17 9.17 16.02
C LEU A 150 -3.12 10.68 16.30
N ARG A 151 -3.38 11.51 15.29
CA ARG A 151 -3.41 12.98 15.42
C ARG A 151 -4.49 13.44 16.41
N GLN A 152 -5.69 12.87 16.36
CA GLN A 152 -6.77 13.22 17.29
C GLN A 152 -6.37 12.91 18.74
N ARG A 153 -5.70 11.80 18.99
CA ARG A 153 -5.22 11.46 20.34
C ARG A 153 -4.16 12.41 20.82
N VAL A 154 -3.17 12.73 19.99
CA VAL A 154 -2.14 13.71 20.32
C VAL A 154 -2.76 15.06 20.67
N TRP A 155 -3.77 15.47 19.91
CA TRP A 155 -4.49 16.70 20.16
C TRP A 155 -5.28 16.69 21.48
N ASN A 156 -5.91 15.57 21.81
CA ASN A 156 -6.70 15.42 23.02
C ASN A 156 -5.84 15.17 24.27
N ASP A 157 -4.73 14.44 24.15
CA ASP A 157 -3.82 14.11 25.26
C ASP A 157 -2.90 15.27 25.65
N GLN A 158 -2.57 16.09 24.68
CA GLN A 158 -1.81 17.29 24.92
C GLN A 158 -2.76 18.30 25.59
N ARG A 159 -2.74 18.40 26.90
CA ARG A 159 -3.22 19.54 27.67
C ARG A 159 -2.50 20.82 27.22
N PHE A 160 -2.52 21.08 25.92
CA PHE A 160 -1.74 22.10 25.22
C PHE A 160 -2.39 23.48 25.27
N TRP A 161 -3.40 23.66 26.14
CA TRP A 161 -3.94 24.98 26.39
C TRP A 161 -3.31 25.53 27.64
N PRO A 162 -2.37 26.49 27.52
CA PRO A 162 -1.75 27.18 28.67
C PRO A 162 -2.68 28.23 29.27
N PHE A 163 -3.99 28.16 29.05
CA PHE A 163 -4.95 29.14 29.55
C PHE A 163 -6.11 28.45 30.28
#